data_263e4497242516c0f507aae6ec984703
#
_entry.id   263e4497242516c0f507aae6ec984703
#
_cell.length_a   1.000
_cell.length_b   1.000
_cell.length_c   1.000
_cell.angle_alpha   90.00
_cell.angle_beta   90.00
_cell.angle_gamma   90.00
#
_symmetry.space_group_name_H-M   'P 1'
#
loop_
_entity.id
_entity.type
_entity.pdbx_description
1 polymer ?
#
loop_
_entity_poly.entity_id
_entity_poly.type
_entity_poly.pdbx_seq_one_letter_code
_entity_poly.pdbx_strand_id
1 'polypeptide(L)'
;MVQNVSGITTRQGELLPGAEPGPQFYPVSAIDYLTGYLMAFGAMVALARRAREGGSWLVRISLAQTGRWLVNCGEVAEASLKNVAKEFPEAEIDRWSIESDAPAGRLRHLGPTVRLSETPPRWARPSVPLGHNEPVWPARAA
;
A
#
# COMPACT_ATOMS: atom_id res chain seq x y z
N MET A 1 -11.16 6.93 -10.63
CA MET A 1 -12.04 8.11 -10.37
C MET A 1 -11.31 9.19 -9.55
N VAL A 2 -10.85 8.93 -8.31
CA VAL A 2 -10.25 9.97 -7.43
C VAL A 2 -9.05 10.66 -8.06
N GLN A 3 -8.15 9.94 -8.70
CA GLN A 3 -6.99 10.54 -9.38
C GLN A 3 -7.39 11.54 -10.47
N ASN A 4 -8.48 11.28 -11.21
CA ASN A 4 -8.95 12.18 -12.24
C ASN A 4 -9.55 13.46 -11.65
N VAL A 5 -10.47 13.33 -10.69
CA VAL A 5 -11.17 14.51 -10.12
C VAL A 5 -10.24 15.37 -9.25
N SER A 6 -9.13 14.83 -8.76
CA SER A 6 -8.11 15.58 -8.01
C SER A 6 -7.05 16.25 -8.90
N GLY A 7 -7.06 16.03 -10.21
CA GLY A 7 -6.08 16.56 -11.15
C GLY A 7 -4.74 15.83 -11.18
N ILE A 8 -4.58 14.78 -10.38
CA ILE A 8 -3.31 14.03 -10.27
C ILE A 8 -2.95 13.36 -11.60
N THR A 9 -3.93 12.81 -12.33
CA THR A 9 -3.68 12.18 -13.64
C THR A 9 -3.14 13.17 -14.67
N THR A 10 -3.66 14.39 -14.69
CA THR A 10 -3.17 15.46 -15.58
C THR A 10 -1.73 15.79 -15.23
N ARG A 11 -1.46 16.01 -13.95
CA ARG A 11 -0.10 16.31 -13.48
C ARG A 11 0.88 15.19 -13.78
N GLN A 12 0.48 13.94 -13.61
CA GLN A 12 1.30 12.78 -13.94
C GLN A 12 1.61 12.72 -15.44
N GLY A 13 0.64 12.99 -16.30
CA GLY A 13 0.85 13.03 -17.75
C GLY A 13 1.82 14.13 -18.20
N GLU A 14 1.81 15.28 -17.54
CA GLU A 14 2.76 16.36 -17.79
C GLU A 14 4.22 16.01 -17.40
N LEU A 15 4.39 15.14 -16.41
CA LEU A 15 5.68 14.76 -15.84
C LEU A 15 6.34 13.57 -16.51
N LEU A 16 5.59 12.75 -17.26
CA LEU A 16 6.13 11.54 -17.89
C LEU A 16 6.77 11.83 -19.26
N PRO A 17 8.10 11.80 -19.37
CA PRO A 17 8.76 12.00 -20.65
C PRO A 17 8.39 10.93 -21.66
N GLY A 18 7.99 11.33 -22.86
CA GLY A 18 7.66 10.41 -23.95
C GLY A 18 6.35 9.63 -23.80
N ALA A 19 5.52 9.97 -22.81
CA ALA A 19 4.16 9.45 -22.71
C ALA A 19 3.25 10.07 -23.79
N GLU A 20 2.19 9.33 -24.15
CA GLU A 20 1.13 9.90 -24.97
C GLU A 20 0.52 11.12 -24.28
N PRO A 21 0.20 12.19 -25.03
CA PRO A 21 -0.42 13.38 -24.44
C PRO A 21 -1.72 13.07 -23.72
N GLY A 22 -1.85 13.54 -22.50
CA GLY A 22 -3.10 13.41 -21.74
C GLY A 22 -2.92 12.89 -20.32
N PRO A 23 -4.03 12.69 -19.60
CA PRO A 23 -4.00 12.22 -18.23
C PRO A 23 -3.42 10.81 -18.11
N GLN A 24 -2.47 10.62 -17.19
CA GLN A 24 -1.85 9.34 -16.89
C GLN A 24 -2.09 8.95 -15.42
N PHE A 25 -2.41 7.69 -15.18
CA PHE A 25 -2.57 7.20 -13.81
C PHE A 25 -1.21 7.04 -13.11
N TYR A 26 -1.19 7.29 -11.81
CA TYR A 26 -0.09 6.83 -10.99
C TYR A 26 0.01 5.30 -11.05
N PRO A 27 1.21 4.77 -11.16
CA PRO A 27 1.40 3.33 -11.17
C PRO A 27 0.96 2.71 -9.84
N VAL A 28 0.63 1.43 -9.87
CA VAL A 28 0.43 0.53 -8.71
C VAL A 28 -0.57 1.01 -7.66
N SER A 29 -1.60 1.75 -8.00
CA SER A 29 -2.59 2.25 -7.01
C SER A 29 -1.96 2.96 -5.80
N ALA A 30 -0.89 3.72 -6.02
CA ALA A 30 -0.07 4.32 -4.95
C ALA A 30 -0.89 5.10 -3.92
N ILE A 31 -1.92 5.83 -4.35
CA ILE A 31 -2.77 6.63 -3.45
C ILE A 31 -3.56 5.74 -2.50
N ASP A 32 -4.06 4.59 -2.97
CA ASP A 32 -4.85 3.66 -2.18
C ASP A 32 -3.98 3.03 -1.08
N TYR A 33 -2.80 2.53 -1.43
CA TYR A 33 -1.85 1.99 -0.46
C TYR A 33 -1.41 3.03 0.56
N LEU A 34 -1.02 4.23 0.14
CA LEU A 34 -0.64 5.31 1.04
C LEU A 34 -1.78 5.69 1.99
N THR A 35 -3.00 5.79 1.47
CA THR A 35 -4.19 6.07 2.30
C THR A 35 -4.41 4.98 3.33
N GLY A 36 -4.24 3.71 2.96
CA GLY A 36 -4.33 2.58 3.89
C GLY A 36 -3.31 2.67 5.03
N TYR A 37 -2.05 2.96 4.73
CA TYR A 37 -1.01 3.14 5.74
C TYR A 37 -1.28 4.35 6.66
N LEU A 38 -1.70 5.48 6.10
CA LEU A 38 -2.05 6.67 6.89
C LEU A 38 -3.27 6.43 7.78
N MET A 39 -4.25 5.65 7.30
CA MET A 39 -5.42 5.24 8.08
C MET A 39 -5.01 4.34 9.25
N ALA A 40 -4.17 3.35 9.02
CA ALA A 40 -3.64 2.47 10.05
C ALA A 40 -2.87 3.26 11.11
N PHE A 41 -2.01 4.19 10.69
CA PHE A 41 -1.30 5.09 11.59
C PHE A 41 -2.26 5.94 12.43
N GLY A 42 -3.26 6.56 11.80
CA GLY A 42 -4.29 7.33 12.50
C GLY A 42 -5.07 6.50 13.52
N ALA A 43 -5.41 5.25 13.19
CA ALA A 43 -6.05 4.31 14.12
C ALA A 43 -5.16 3.99 15.32
N MET A 44 -3.87 3.74 15.12
CA MET A 44 -2.92 3.52 16.22
C MET A 44 -2.79 4.74 17.13
N VAL A 45 -2.73 5.94 16.56
CA VAL A 45 -2.74 7.19 17.34
C VAL A 45 -4.02 7.35 18.15
N ALA A 46 -5.18 7.05 17.56
CA ALA A 46 -6.47 7.10 18.25
C ALA A 46 -6.54 6.08 19.40
N LEU A 47 -6.04 4.87 19.20
CA LEU A 47 -5.96 3.85 20.26
C LEU A 47 -5.02 4.28 21.40
N ALA A 48 -3.88 4.86 21.10
CA ALA A 48 -2.96 5.38 22.09
C ALA A 48 -3.57 6.54 22.89
N ARG A 49 -4.33 7.43 22.25
CA ARG A 49 -5.09 8.49 22.92
C ARG A 49 -6.19 7.93 23.80
N ARG A 50 -6.96 6.97 23.28
CA ARG A 50 -8.01 6.30 24.03
C ARG A 50 -7.47 5.65 25.31
N ALA A 51 -6.30 5.06 25.27
CA ALA A 51 -5.67 4.44 26.43
C ALA A 51 -5.29 5.46 27.51
N ARG A 52 -4.96 6.71 27.14
CA ARG A 52 -4.55 7.77 28.06
C ARG A 52 -5.70 8.68 28.50
N GLU A 53 -6.60 8.99 27.59
CA GLU A 53 -7.62 10.04 27.73
C GLU A 53 -9.04 9.47 27.81
N GLY A 54 -9.20 8.17 27.52
CA GLY A 54 -10.51 7.52 27.41
C GLY A 54 -11.28 7.93 26.16
N GLY A 55 -12.58 7.67 26.16
CA GLY A 55 -13.51 8.11 25.11
C GLY A 55 -13.44 7.29 23.82
N SER A 56 -14.04 7.84 22.78
CA SER A 56 -14.07 7.28 21.42
C SER A 56 -13.52 8.30 20.42
N TRP A 57 -12.78 7.82 19.43
CA TRP A 57 -12.08 8.66 18.48
C TRP A 57 -12.49 8.29 17.05
N LEU A 58 -12.87 9.28 16.26
CA LEU A 58 -13.16 9.12 14.83
C LEU A 58 -11.95 9.53 14.02
N VAL A 59 -11.37 8.57 13.28
CA VAL A 59 -10.30 8.83 12.31
C VAL A 59 -10.92 8.96 10.93
N ARG A 60 -10.72 10.10 10.30
CA ARG A 60 -11.14 10.34 8.91
C ARG A 60 -9.93 10.53 8.03
N ILE A 61 -9.91 9.86 6.89
CA ILE A 61 -8.90 10.02 5.86
C ILE A 61 -9.56 10.08 4.49
N SER A 62 -8.91 10.73 3.54
CA SER A 62 -9.44 10.92 2.20
C SER A 62 -8.36 10.59 1.17
N LEU A 63 -8.70 9.75 0.19
CA LEU A 63 -7.84 9.47 -0.98
C LEU A 63 -7.40 10.74 -1.70
N ALA A 64 -8.30 11.71 -1.87
CA ALA A 64 -7.98 12.98 -2.52
C ALA A 64 -6.96 13.79 -1.72
N GLN A 65 -7.09 13.82 -0.40
CA GLN A 65 -6.12 14.51 0.47
C GLN A 65 -4.77 13.79 0.51
N THR A 66 -4.77 12.46 0.49
CA THR A 66 -3.53 11.67 0.38
C THR A 66 -2.82 11.98 -0.94
N GLY A 67 -3.56 12.02 -2.04
CA GLY A 67 -3.01 12.40 -3.33
C GLY A 67 -2.45 13.83 -3.33
N ARG A 68 -3.15 14.78 -2.73
CA ARG A 68 -2.67 16.16 -2.55
C ARG A 68 -1.40 16.22 -1.71
N TRP A 69 -1.35 15.48 -0.62
CA TRP A 69 -0.17 15.36 0.21
C TRP A 69 1.03 14.81 -0.59
N LEU A 70 0.82 13.76 -1.38
CA LEU A 70 1.87 13.18 -2.23
C LEU A 70 2.42 14.21 -3.23
N VAL A 71 1.55 14.95 -3.92
CA VAL A 71 1.97 16.02 -4.83
C VAL A 71 2.77 17.10 -4.10
N ASN A 72 2.37 17.45 -2.88
CA ASN A 72 3.05 18.47 -2.07
C ASN A 72 4.42 18.00 -1.52
N CYS A 73 4.73 16.70 -1.56
CA CYS A 73 6.08 16.21 -1.25
C CYS A 73 7.13 16.67 -2.26
N GLY A 74 6.70 17.23 -3.38
CA GLY A 74 7.58 17.71 -4.44
C GLY A 74 7.90 16.65 -5.49
N GLU A 75 8.76 17.01 -6.40
CA GLU A 75 9.12 16.22 -7.58
C GLU A 75 10.62 15.96 -7.60
N VAL A 76 11.01 14.80 -8.08
CA VAL A 76 12.42 14.45 -8.30
C VAL A 76 12.82 14.95 -9.69
N ALA A 77 13.95 15.64 -9.78
CA ALA A 77 14.46 16.10 -11.07
C ALA A 77 14.74 14.94 -12.01
N GLU A 78 14.34 15.05 -13.27
CA GLU A 78 14.52 14.01 -14.30
C GLU A 78 15.98 13.51 -14.39
N ALA A 79 16.94 14.41 -14.24
CA ALA A 79 18.36 14.07 -14.26
C ALA A 79 18.74 13.02 -13.18
N SER A 80 18.06 13.05 -12.04
CA SER A 80 18.27 12.10 -10.94
C SER A 80 17.69 10.72 -11.22
N LEU A 81 16.80 10.61 -12.20
CA LEU A 81 16.14 9.35 -12.55
C LEU A 81 16.91 8.54 -13.61
N LYS A 82 17.91 9.14 -14.26
CA LYS A 82 18.65 8.51 -15.38
C LYS A 82 19.27 7.15 -15.03
N ASN A 83 19.67 6.97 -13.77
CA ASN A 83 20.34 5.76 -13.29
C ASN A 83 19.40 4.86 -12.47
N VAL A 84 18.12 5.19 -12.38
CA VAL A 84 17.15 4.34 -11.71
C VAL A 84 16.75 3.21 -12.62
N ALA A 85 16.96 1.98 -12.18
CA ALA A 85 16.56 0.80 -12.95
C ALA A 85 15.04 0.78 -13.13
N LYS A 86 14.57 0.47 -14.33
CA LYS A 86 13.13 0.36 -14.64
C LYS A 86 12.50 -0.87 -14.02
N GLU A 87 13.30 -1.91 -13.81
CA GLU A 87 12.88 -3.19 -13.25
C GLU A 87 13.83 -3.61 -12.13
N PHE A 88 13.33 -4.34 -11.17
CA PHE A 88 14.17 -4.92 -10.12
C PHE A 88 14.99 -6.08 -10.69
N PRO A 89 16.30 -6.16 -10.36
CA PRO A 89 17.09 -7.34 -10.64
C PRO A 89 16.48 -8.60 -10.00
N GLU A 90 16.62 -9.78 -10.65
CA GLU A 90 16.06 -11.03 -10.11
C GLU A 90 16.52 -11.31 -8.68
N ALA A 91 17.74 -10.98 -8.34
CA ALA A 91 18.27 -11.14 -6.98
C ALA A 91 17.52 -10.29 -5.92
N GLU A 92 17.01 -9.11 -6.29
CA GLU A 92 16.16 -8.31 -5.40
C GLU A 92 14.75 -8.88 -5.31
N ILE A 93 14.21 -9.40 -6.42
CA ILE A 93 12.92 -10.09 -6.43
C ILE A 93 12.99 -11.33 -5.53
N ASP A 94 14.05 -12.13 -5.64
CA ASP A 94 14.30 -13.30 -4.79
C ASP A 94 14.37 -12.93 -3.30
N ARG A 95 15.08 -11.86 -2.99
CA ARG A 95 15.26 -11.37 -1.61
C ARG A 95 13.94 -11.05 -0.92
N TRP A 96 12.94 -10.56 -1.64
CA TRP A 96 11.65 -10.14 -1.11
C TRP A 96 10.55 -11.15 -1.33
N SER A 97 10.82 -12.22 -2.09
CA SER A 97 9.86 -13.29 -2.35
C SER A 97 9.93 -14.37 -1.28
N ILE A 98 8.78 -14.96 -1.01
CA ILE A 98 8.64 -16.20 -0.25
C ILE A 98 7.79 -17.18 -1.02
N GLU A 99 7.90 -18.44 -0.68
CA GLU A 99 7.05 -19.47 -1.23
C GLU A 99 6.07 -19.99 -0.16
N SER A 100 4.87 -20.30 -0.57
CA SER A 100 3.86 -20.93 0.29
C SER A 100 3.04 -21.95 -0.48
N ASP A 101 2.66 -23.03 0.19
CA ASP A 101 1.73 -23.99 -0.36
C ASP A 101 0.30 -23.49 -0.17
N ALA A 102 -0.49 -23.51 -1.22
CA ALA A 102 -1.87 -23.09 -1.26
C ALA A 102 -2.73 -24.14 -1.97
N PRO A 103 -4.06 -24.12 -1.83
CA PRO A 103 -4.93 -25.02 -2.56
C PRO A 103 -4.78 -24.95 -4.08
N ALA A 104 -4.34 -23.82 -4.62
CA ALA A 104 -4.03 -23.64 -6.03
C ALA A 104 -2.65 -24.16 -6.47
N GLY A 105 -1.87 -24.69 -5.54
CA GLY A 105 -0.48 -25.13 -5.75
C GLY A 105 0.54 -24.25 -5.04
N ARG A 106 1.82 -24.47 -5.33
CA ARG A 106 2.92 -23.70 -4.76
C ARG A 106 2.96 -22.30 -5.36
N LEU A 107 2.87 -21.29 -4.51
CA LEU A 107 2.88 -19.87 -4.89
C LEU A 107 4.20 -19.22 -4.48
N ARG A 108 4.80 -18.44 -5.39
CA ARG A 108 5.86 -17.49 -5.08
C ARG A 108 5.24 -16.10 -5.06
N HIS A 109 5.39 -15.38 -3.96
CA HIS A 109 4.78 -14.08 -3.77
C HIS A 109 5.61 -13.19 -2.86
N LEU A 110 5.28 -11.89 -2.83
CA LEU A 110 5.95 -10.94 -1.97
C LEU A 110 5.77 -11.33 -0.49
N GLY A 111 6.87 -11.40 0.23
CA GLY A 111 6.89 -11.55 1.69
C GLY A 111 6.60 -10.23 2.42
N PRO A 112 6.54 -10.24 3.76
CA PRO A 112 6.44 -9.02 4.54
C PRO A 112 7.66 -8.12 4.31
N THR A 113 7.44 -6.90 3.87
CA THR A 113 8.50 -5.93 3.54
C THR A 113 8.99 -5.13 4.74
N VAL A 114 8.17 -5.00 5.77
CA VAL A 114 8.52 -4.34 7.03
C VAL A 114 9.17 -5.35 7.96
N ARG A 115 10.31 -4.99 8.57
CA ARG A 115 10.99 -5.82 9.56
C ARG A 115 10.87 -5.17 10.93
N LEU A 116 10.29 -5.90 11.88
CA LEU A 116 10.17 -5.52 13.28
C LEU A 116 11.04 -6.47 14.11
N SER A 117 11.87 -5.92 15.02
CA SER A 117 12.79 -6.71 15.85
C SER A 117 12.08 -7.65 16.80
N GLU A 118 11.06 -7.14 17.49
CA GLU A 118 10.37 -7.88 18.55
C GLU A 118 9.17 -8.69 18.05
N THR A 119 8.54 -8.24 16.97
CA THR A 119 7.35 -8.86 16.39
C THR A 119 7.52 -9.04 14.88
N PRO A 120 8.38 -9.95 14.43
CA PRO A 120 8.61 -10.15 13.01
C PRO A 120 7.32 -10.55 12.29
N PRO A 121 6.94 -9.81 11.24
CA PRO A 121 5.72 -10.10 10.51
C PRO A 121 5.84 -11.41 9.72
N ARG A 122 4.71 -12.12 9.61
CA ARG A 122 4.64 -13.37 8.84
C ARG A 122 3.24 -13.56 8.26
N TRP A 123 3.18 -14.25 7.15
CA TRP A 123 1.93 -14.77 6.61
C TRP A 123 1.63 -16.13 7.27
N ALA A 124 0.71 -16.13 8.22
CA ALA A 124 0.38 -17.35 8.98
C ALA A 124 -0.58 -18.28 8.23
N ARG A 125 -1.20 -17.82 7.16
CA ARG A 125 -2.17 -18.58 6.36
C ARG A 125 -1.86 -18.40 4.87
N PRO A 126 -2.04 -19.45 4.06
CA PRO A 126 -1.90 -19.35 2.61
C PRO A 126 -3.06 -18.57 1.99
N SER A 127 -2.91 -18.16 0.74
CA SER A 127 -4.02 -17.71 -0.08
C SER A 127 -5.00 -18.84 -0.32
N VAL A 128 -6.29 -18.53 -0.25
CA VAL A 128 -7.38 -19.49 -0.44
C VAL A 128 -8.31 -19.05 -1.58
N PRO A 129 -9.05 -19.96 -2.22
CA PRO A 129 -10.02 -19.62 -3.24
C PRO A 129 -11.11 -18.65 -2.73
N LEU A 130 -11.71 -17.91 -3.64
CA LEU A 130 -12.88 -17.08 -3.33
C LEU A 130 -14.00 -17.96 -2.74
N GLY A 131 -14.67 -17.44 -1.71
CA GLY A 131 -15.76 -18.16 -1.04
C GLY A 131 -15.33 -19.30 -0.14
N HIS A 132 -14.03 -19.49 0.12
CA HIS A 132 -13.51 -20.55 0.98
C HIS A 132 -13.95 -20.42 2.44
N ASN A 133 -14.07 -19.20 2.94
CA ASN A 133 -14.42 -18.97 4.33
C ASN A 133 -15.94 -18.82 4.49
N GLU A 134 -16.49 -19.53 5.48
CA GLU A 134 -17.89 -19.33 5.86
C GLU A 134 -18.10 -17.95 6.48
N PRO A 135 -19.25 -17.29 6.22
CA PRO A 135 -19.53 -15.94 6.72
C PRO A 135 -20.01 -15.99 8.19
N VAL A 136 -19.23 -16.61 9.04
CA VAL A 136 -19.53 -16.77 10.48
C VAL A 136 -18.40 -16.18 11.33
N TRP A 137 -18.77 -15.59 12.46
CA TRP A 137 -17.79 -15.10 13.43
C TRP A 137 -17.14 -16.31 14.14
N PRO A 138 -15.82 -16.33 14.29
CA PRO A 138 -15.17 -17.36 15.08
C PRO A 138 -15.65 -17.29 16.54
N ALA A 139 -15.75 -18.44 17.18
CA ALA A 139 -16.06 -18.49 18.61
C ALA A 139 -15.01 -17.65 19.39
N ARG A 140 -15.49 -16.90 20.39
CA ARG A 140 -14.55 -16.21 21.28
C ARG A 140 -13.77 -17.26 22.06
N ALA A 141 -12.45 -17.12 22.08
CA ALA A 141 -11.62 -17.87 23.00
C ALA A 141 -12.06 -17.53 24.45
N ALA A 142 -12.31 -18.55 25.25
CA ALA A 142 -12.67 -18.40 26.64
C ALA A 142 -11.49 -17.84 27.45
#